data_330e4d4245996fd3dfbda68cae821c42
#
_entry.id   330e4d4245996fd3dfbda68cae821c42
#
_cell.length_a   1.000
_cell.length_b   1.000
_cell.length_c   1.000
_cell.angle_alpha   90.00
_cell.angle_beta   90.00
_cell.angle_gamma   90.00
#
_symmetry.space_group_name_H-M   'P 1'
#
loop_
_entity.id
_entity.type
_entity.pdbx_description
1 polymer ?
#
loop_
_entity_poly.entity_id
_entity_poly.type
_entity_poly.pdbx_seq_one_letter_code
_entity_poly.pdbx_strand_id
1 'polypeptide(L)'
;MDSSGDISSLNLLPKHHWKDKLEKHWRIGEKFAMEKYIHFRDNGLTGYKEGRNFPAQENVSVLSPHLHFGEISPHQIWFDDKGVCPEKDVAHFHSELGWREFSYYLIYHFPFMCTENLNKRFDKFPWSTNHDFLLAWQKGNTGYPIVDAGMRQLWQTGYMHNRVRMIVASFLVKNLLIDWRVGMEWFNAVSYTHLTLPTNA
;
A
#
# COMPACT_ATOMS: atom_id res chain seq x y z
N MET A 1 -12.72 -23.32 -34.95
CA MET A 1 -11.29 -22.95 -35.02
C MET A 1 -11.03 -22.03 -33.86
N ASP A 2 -10.73 -22.64 -32.69
CA ASP A 2 -10.33 -21.88 -31.50
C ASP A 2 -8.85 -21.57 -31.58
N SER A 3 -8.50 -20.39 -32.01
CA SER A 3 -7.16 -19.83 -31.88
C SER A 3 -7.08 -18.96 -30.64
N SER A 4 -7.38 -19.53 -29.48
CA SER A 4 -6.96 -18.91 -28.21
C SER A 4 -5.45 -19.02 -28.14
N GLY A 5 -4.74 -18.01 -28.63
CA GLY A 5 -3.30 -17.91 -28.48
C GLY A 5 -2.92 -18.03 -27.01
N ASP A 6 -1.90 -18.79 -26.71
CA ASP A 6 -1.38 -18.90 -25.34
C ASP A 6 -1.02 -17.50 -24.82
N ILE A 7 -1.54 -17.14 -23.63
CA ILE A 7 -1.28 -15.86 -22.96
C ILE A 7 0.23 -15.60 -22.83
N SER A 8 1.04 -16.66 -22.71
CA SER A 8 2.51 -16.56 -22.67
C SER A 8 3.11 -15.93 -23.93
N SER A 9 2.42 -16.05 -25.09
CA SER A 9 2.86 -15.45 -26.35
C SER A 9 2.81 -13.93 -26.36
N LEU A 10 2.05 -13.32 -25.46
CA LEU A 10 1.93 -11.85 -25.30
C LEU A 10 3.13 -11.20 -24.65
N ASN A 11 4.06 -11.98 -24.10
CA ASN A 11 5.28 -11.50 -23.40
C ASN A 11 5.00 -10.42 -22.33
N LEU A 12 3.84 -10.46 -21.70
CA LEU A 12 3.42 -9.48 -20.67
C LEU A 12 4.05 -9.75 -19.29
N LEU A 13 4.62 -10.94 -19.09
CA LEU A 13 5.22 -11.30 -17.83
C LEU A 13 6.65 -10.76 -17.72
N PRO A 14 7.02 -10.12 -16.60
CA PRO A 14 8.37 -9.65 -16.39
C PRO A 14 9.36 -10.81 -16.38
N LYS A 15 10.54 -10.61 -16.99
CA LYS A 15 11.61 -11.61 -17.07
C LYS A 15 12.37 -11.82 -15.75
N HIS A 16 11.98 -11.14 -14.68
CA HIS A 16 12.70 -11.13 -13.41
C HIS A 16 12.06 -12.07 -12.37
N HIS A 17 12.89 -12.73 -11.58
CA HIS A 17 12.49 -13.68 -10.52
C HIS A 17 11.70 -13.07 -9.34
N TRP A 18 11.56 -11.76 -9.24
CA TRP A 18 10.74 -11.15 -8.17
C TRP A 18 9.25 -11.51 -8.27
N LYS A 19 8.75 -11.81 -9.47
CA LYS A 19 7.40 -12.33 -9.72
C LYS A 19 7.12 -13.57 -8.86
N ASP A 20 8.06 -14.53 -8.83
CA ASP A 20 7.90 -15.79 -8.10
C ASP A 20 7.77 -15.60 -6.59
N LYS A 21 8.33 -14.50 -6.06
CA LYS A 21 8.15 -14.11 -4.67
C LYS A 21 6.71 -13.64 -4.40
N LEU A 22 6.20 -12.75 -5.27
CA LEU A 22 4.87 -12.18 -5.11
C LEU A 22 3.76 -13.23 -5.26
N GLU A 23 3.89 -14.15 -6.20
CA GLU A 23 2.94 -15.24 -6.43
C GLU A 23 2.76 -16.15 -5.20
N LYS A 24 3.76 -16.23 -4.31
CA LYS A 24 3.64 -16.97 -3.05
C LYS A 24 2.73 -16.30 -2.03
N HIS A 25 2.56 -14.98 -2.12
CA HIS A 25 1.81 -14.19 -1.16
C HIS A 25 0.48 -13.66 -1.70
N TRP A 26 0.36 -13.56 -3.04
CA TRP A 26 -0.77 -12.95 -3.69
C TRP A 26 -1.46 -13.89 -4.67
N ARG A 27 -2.77 -13.94 -4.58
CA ARG A 27 -3.64 -14.66 -5.52
C ARG A 27 -4.46 -13.62 -6.26
N ILE A 28 -4.36 -13.60 -7.60
CA ILE A 28 -4.96 -12.60 -8.48
C ILE A 28 -6.36 -13.05 -8.89
N GLY A 29 -7.28 -12.09 -9.05
CA GLY A 29 -8.60 -12.27 -9.61
C GLY A 29 -9.74 -12.02 -8.64
N GLU A 30 -10.92 -11.72 -9.19
CA GLU A 30 -12.12 -11.34 -8.46
C GLU A 30 -12.53 -12.35 -7.38
N LYS A 31 -12.41 -13.64 -7.69
CA LYS A 31 -12.71 -14.72 -6.74
C LYS A 31 -11.86 -14.59 -5.46
N PHE A 32 -10.56 -14.37 -5.62
CA PHE A 32 -9.66 -14.28 -4.47
C PHE A 32 -9.79 -12.95 -3.74
N ALA A 33 -10.10 -11.88 -4.44
CA ALA A 33 -10.45 -10.60 -3.85
C ALA A 33 -11.68 -10.73 -2.95
N MET A 34 -12.72 -11.43 -3.43
CA MET A 34 -13.96 -11.66 -2.68
C MET A 34 -13.72 -12.59 -1.49
N GLU A 35 -12.99 -13.69 -1.65
CA GLU A 35 -12.62 -14.59 -0.55
C GLU A 35 -11.89 -13.83 0.57
N LYS A 36 -10.93 -12.99 0.20
CA LYS A 36 -10.17 -12.16 1.15
C LYS A 36 -11.06 -11.12 1.84
N TYR A 37 -11.96 -10.48 1.10
CA TYR A 37 -12.90 -9.53 1.68
C TYR A 37 -13.85 -10.20 2.67
N ILE A 38 -14.44 -11.34 2.32
CA ILE A 38 -15.34 -12.10 3.20
C ILE A 38 -14.59 -12.52 4.47
N HIS A 39 -13.37 -13.04 4.33
CA HIS A 39 -12.55 -13.40 5.48
C HIS A 39 -12.31 -12.22 6.41
N PHE A 40 -11.95 -11.05 5.87
CA PHE A 40 -11.77 -9.84 6.67
C PHE A 40 -13.08 -9.38 7.31
N ARG A 41 -14.19 -9.34 6.57
CA ARG A 41 -15.50 -8.95 7.07
C ARG A 41 -15.91 -9.79 8.28
N ASP A 42 -15.72 -11.08 8.19
CA ASP A 42 -16.20 -12.03 9.20
C ASP A 42 -15.24 -12.15 10.42
N ASN A 43 -13.94 -11.89 10.24
CA ASN A 43 -12.93 -12.12 11.28
C ASN A 43 -12.17 -10.87 11.72
N GLY A 44 -12.01 -9.86 10.85
CA GLY A 44 -11.15 -8.70 11.08
C GLY A 44 -11.87 -7.36 11.22
N LEU A 45 -13.11 -7.26 10.73
CA LEU A 45 -13.87 -6.01 10.74
C LEU A 45 -14.35 -5.64 12.14
N THR A 46 -14.77 -6.60 12.93
CA THR A 46 -15.09 -6.37 14.36
C THR A 46 -13.80 -6.00 15.11
N GLY A 47 -13.82 -4.85 15.79
CA GLY A 47 -12.64 -4.29 16.45
C GLY A 47 -11.66 -3.56 15.52
N TYR A 48 -12.01 -3.35 14.26
CA TYR A 48 -11.16 -2.72 13.25
C TYR A 48 -10.62 -1.37 13.68
N LYS A 49 -11.45 -0.52 14.27
CA LYS A 49 -11.07 0.84 14.67
C LYS A 49 -9.80 0.87 15.53
N GLU A 50 -9.69 -0.06 16.46
CA GLU A 50 -8.54 -0.15 17.36
C GLU A 50 -7.47 -1.10 16.81
N GLY A 51 -7.89 -2.30 16.37
CA GLY A 51 -6.99 -3.38 15.94
C GLY A 51 -6.11 -3.00 14.76
N ARG A 52 -6.61 -2.16 13.83
CA ARG A 52 -5.80 -1.64 12.70
C ARG A 52 -4.55 -0.85 13.12
N ASN A 53 -4.44 -0.45 14.38
CA ASN A 53 -3.26 0.27 14.86
C ASN A 53 -2.11 -0.67 15.27
N PHE A 54 -2.39 -1.96 15.38
CA PHE A 54 -1.43 -2.96 15.83
C PHE A 54 -1.02 -3.88 14.68
N PRO A 55 0.20 -3.72 14.12
CA PRO A 55 0.66 -4.51 12.97
C PRO A 55 0.71 -6.02 13.21
N ALA A 56 0.72 -6.46 14.47
CA ALA A 56 0.72 -7.87 14.85
C ALA A 56 -0.69 -8.50 14.90
N GLN A 57 -1.75 -7.70 14.70
CA GLN A 57 -3.13 -8.18 14.71
C GLN A 57 -3.69 -8.31 13.29
N GLU A 58 -4.55 -9.29 13.07
CA GLU A 58 -5.18 -9.54 11.78
C GLU A 58 -6.47 -8.71 11.58
N ASN A 59 -6.43 -7.41 11.92
CA ASN A 59 -7.55 -6.48 11.78
C ASN A 59 -7.42 -5.54 10.57
N VAL A 60 -6.71 -5.96 9.52
CA VAL A 60 -6.60 -5.18 8.27
C VAL A 60 -7.02 -6.01 7.07
N SER A 61 -7.72 -5.39 6.13
CA SER A 61 -8.30 -6.12 4.99
C SER A 61 -7.28 -6.65 3.99
N VAL A 62 -6.14 -5.98 3.87
CA VAL A 62 -5.10 -6.26 2.85
C VAL A 62 -5.69 -6.28 1.42
N LEU A 63 -6.73 -5.47 1.16
CA LEU A 63 -7.45 -5.43 -0.13
C LEU A 63 -6.87 -4.40 -1.11
N SER A 64 -5.88 -3.60 -0.69
CA SER A 64 -5.36 -2.52 -1.53
C SER A 64 -4.92 -2.95 -2.94
N PRO A 65 -4.26 -4.09 -3.17
CA PRO A 65 -3.95 -4.56 -4.51
C PRO A 65 -5.21 -4.88 -5.33
N HIS A 66 -6.15 -5.60 -4.75
CA HIS A 66 -7.40 -5.98 -5.42
C HIS A 66 -8.25 -4.77 -5.79
N LEU A 67 -8.32 -3.77 -4.89
CA LEU A 67 -8.98 -2.49 -5.17
C LEU A 67 -8.25 -1.68 -6.26
N HIS A 68 -6.91 -1.75 -6.29
CA HIS A 68 -6.11 -1.04 -7.28
C HIS A 68 -6.35 -1.57 -8.69
N PHE A 69 -6.36 -2.90 -8.85
CA PHE A 69 -6.57 -3.54 -10.14
C PHE A 69 -8.05 -3.75 -10.51
N GLY A 70 -8.99 -3.27 -9.66
CA GLY A 70 -10.42 -3.37 -9.93
C GLY A 70 -10.98 -4.78 -9.80
N GLU A 71 -10.29 -5.67 -9.09
CA GLU A 71 -10.74 -7.05 -8.81
C GLU A 71 -11.88 -7.09 -7.79
N ILE A 72 -12.07 -6.01 -7.03
CA ILE A 72 -13.22 -5.76 -6.17
C ILE A 72 -13.54 -4.27 -6.15
N SER A 73 -14.83 -3.92 -6.16
CA SER A 73 -15.27 -2.53 -6.16
C SER A 73 -15.40 -1.97 -4.73
N PRO A 74 -14.98 -0.71 -4.47
CA PRO A 74 -15.29 -0.03 -3.22
C PRO A 74 -16.79 0.05 -2.92
N HIS A 75 -17.64 0.21 -3.95
CA HIS A 75 -19.09 0.22 -3.80
C HIS A 75 -19.61 -1.13 -3.29
N GLN A 76 -19.11 -2.22 -3.83
CA GLN A 76 -19.48 -3.57 -3.42
C GLN A 76 -19.20 -3.77 -1.94
N ILE A 77 -18.01 -3.41 -1.47
CA ILE A 77 -17.62 -3.46 -0.05
C ILE A 77 -18.55 -2.58 0.79
N TRP A 78 -18.77 -1.32 0.36
CA TRP A 78 -19.57 -0.34 1.09
C TRP A 78 -21.00 -0.78 1.39
N PHE A 79 -21.59 -1.56 0.52
CA PHE A 79 -22.99 -2.01 0.68
C PHE A 79 -23.10 -3.38 1.35
N ASP A 80 -22.06 -4.21 1.27
CA ASP A 80 -22.10 -5.58 1.77
C ASP A 80 -21.81 -5.69 3.28
N ASP A 81 -21.09 -4.75 3.88
CA ASP A 81 -20.69 -4.79 5.28
C ASP A 81 -21.69 -4.12 6.25
N LYS A 82 -22.81 -3.60 5.71
CA LYS A 82 -23.83 -2.96 6.54
C LYS A 82 -24.50 -3.96 7.49
N GLY A 83 -24.42 -3.63 8.80
CA GLY A 83 -25.06 -4.42 9.85
C GLY A 83 -24.32 -5.70 10.26
N VAL A 84 -23.13 -5.94 9.71
CA VAL A 84 -22.34 -7.15 10.02
C VAL A 84 -21.63 -7.05 11.37
N CYS A 85 -21.21 -5.85 11.77
CA CYS A 85 -20.48 -5.62 13.02
C CYS A 85 -20.83 -4.24 13.60
N PRO A 86 -20.25 -3.84 14.76
CA PRO A 86 -20.52 -2.55 15.35
C PRO A 86 -20.32 -1.39 14.36
N GLU A 87 -21.29 -0.50 14.28
CA GLU A 87 -21.33 0.63 13.34
C GLU A 87 -20.04 1.49 13.37
N LYS A 88 -19.43 1.64 14.54
CA LYS A 88 -18.17 2.39 14.70
C LYS A 88 -16.99 1.77 13.91
N ASP A 89 -16.94 0.45 13.78
CA ASP A 89 -15.88 -0.25 13.08
C ASP A 89 -16.10 -0.19 11.56
N VAL A 90 -17.35 -0.39 11.12
CA VAL A 90 -17.76 -0.19 9.72
C VAL A 90 -17.48 1.23 9.27
N ALA A 91 -17.94 2.24 10.03
CA ALA A 91 -17.73 3.65 9.70
C ALA A 91 -16.25 3.99 9.59
N HIS A 92 -15.41 3.41 10.46
CA HIS A 92 -13.97 3.64 10.41
C HIS A 92 -13.33 2.94 9.19
N PHE A 93 -13.78 1.76 8.82
CA PHE A 93 -13.33 1.08 7.61
C PHE A 93 -13.77 1.82 6.35
N HIS A 94 -15.02 2.30 6.31
CA HIS A 94 -15.53 3.14 5.22
C HIS A 94 -14.74 4.44 5.08
N SER A 95 -14.26 5.03 6.18
CA SER A 95 -13.41 6.23 6.08
C SER A 95 -12.11 5.95 5.31
N GLU A 96 -11.55 4.73 5.38
CA GLU A 96 -10.36 4.39 4.61
C GLU A 96 -10.66 4.25 3.10
N LEU A 97 -11.85 3.75 2.74
CA LEU A 97 -12.32 3.79 1.35
C LEU A 97 -12.51 5.24 0.87
N GLY A 98 -13.07 6.09 1.75
CA GLY A 98 -13.21 7.52 1.49
C GLY A 98 -11.87 8.24 1.30
N TRP A 99 -10.84 7.92 2.09
CA TRP A 99 -9.49 8.45 1.92
C TRP A 99 -8.89 8.06 0.57
N ARG A 100 -9.15 6.83 0.10
CA ARG A 100 -8.72 6.39 -1.21
C ARG A 100 -9.33 7.26 -2.32
N GLU A 101 -10.65 7.49 -2.30
CA GLU A 101 -11.33 8.35 -3.27
C GLU A 101 -10.86 9.82 -3.18
N PHE A 102 -10.66 10.32 -1.97
CA PHE A 102 -10.11 11.66 -1.76
C PHE A 102 -8.70 11.81 -2.34
N SER A 103 -7.90 10.76 -2.29
CA SER A 103 -6.57 10.76 -2.90
C SER A 103 -6.63 10.87 -4.42
N TYR A 104 -7.56 10.20 -5.09
CA TYR A 104 -7.80 10.37 -6.52
C TYR A 104 -8.27 11.79 -6.85
N TYR A 105 -9.17 12.34 -6.03
CA TYR A 105 -9.62 13.72 -6.16
C TYR A 105 -8.43 14.69 -6.09
N LEU A 106 -7.54 14.52 -5.13
CA LEU A 106 -6.36 15.38 -4.99
C LEU A 106 -5.45 15.32 -6.22
N ILE A 107 -5.16 14.14 -6.75
CA ILE A 107 -4.30 14.03 -7.94
C ILE A 107 -4.99 14.60 -9.17
N TYR A 108 -6.29 14.44 -9.31
CA TYR A 108 -7.03 15.04 -10.42
C TYR A 108 -6.91 16.56 -10.41
N HIS A 109 -7.05 17.19 -9.24
CA HIS A 109 -6.99 18.66 -9.12
C HIS A 109 -5.57 19.21 -8.97
N PHE A 110 -4.65 18.42 -8.43
CA PHE A 110 -3.28 18.82 -8.14
C PHE A 110 -2.26 17.80 -8.69
N PRO A 111 -2.21 17.55 -10.00
CA PRO A 111 -1.35 16.50 -10.58
C PRO A 111 0.14 16.71 -10.31
N PHE A 112 0.55 17.94 -10.05
CA PHE A 112 1.95 18.27 -9.70
C PHE A 112 2.39 17.67 -8.35
N MET A 113 1.46 17.25 -7.47
CA MET A 113 1.78 16.63 -6.19
C MET A 113 2.62 15.35 -6.31
N CYS A 114 2.61 14.70 -7.48
CA CYS A 114 3.42 13.51 -7.71
C CYS A 114 4.92 13.82 -7.84
N THR A 115 5.29 15.08 -8.16
CA THR A 115 6.67 15.48 -8.44
C THR A 115 7.14 16.68 -7.64
N GLU A 116 6.21 17.49 -7.14
CA GLU A 116 6.50 18.73 -6.46
C GLU A 116 5.89 18.78 -5.05
N ASN A 117 6.45 19.61 -4.18
CA ASN A 117 5.85 19.83 -2.87
C ASN A 117 4.52 20.57 -2.99
N LEU A 118 3.47 20.06 -2.35
CA LEU A 118 2.19 20.76 -2.25
C LEU A 118 2.35 22.10 -1.54
N ASN A 119 3.15 22.14 -0.49
CA ASN A 119 3.53 23.37 0.20
C ASN A 119 4.93 23.80 -0.27
N LYS A 120 4.98 24.85 -1.10
CA LYS A 120 6.19 25.39 -1.71
C LYS A 120 7.25 25.90 -0.70
N ARG A 121 6.90 26.06 0.57
CA ARG A 121 7.90 26.37 1.63
C ARG A 121 8.94 25.26 1.78
N PHE A 122 8.61 24.02 1.43
CA PHE A 122 9.52 22.88 1.50
C PHE A 122 10.46 22.76 0.28
N ASP A 123 10.29 23.57 -0.76
CA ASP A 123 11.17 23.52 -1.94
C ASP A 123 12.62 23.90 -1.60
N LYS A 124 12.82 24.72 -0.56
CA LYS A 124 14.13 25.15 -0.09
C LYS A 124 14.66 24.35 1.10
N PHE A 125 13.99 23.25 1.45
CA PHE A 125 14.45 22.43 2.56
C PHE A 125 15.78 21.76 2.21
N PRO A 126 16.80 21.81 3.11
CA PRO A 126 18.13 21.26 2.84
C PRO A 126 18.14 19.74 3.02
N TRP A 127 17.67 19.02 2.02
CA TRP A 127 17.63 17.56 2.04
C TRP A 127 19.05 16.97 2.09
N SER A 128 19.20 15.90 2.86
CA SER A 128 20.43 15.11 2.92
C SER A 128 20.60 14.26 1.65
N THR A 129 21.83 14.18 1.16
CA THR A 129 22.23 13.30 0.04
C THR A 129 23.02 12.08 0.52
N ASN A 130 22.89 11.71 1.80
CA ASN A 130 23.62 10.58 2.38
C ASN A 130 23.15 9.26 1.78
N HIS A 131 23.95 8.69 0.90
CA HIS A 131 23.66 7.48 0.17
C HIS A 131 23.68 6.24 1.09
N ASP A 132 24.53 6.19 2.09
CA ASP A 132 24.63 5.06 3.02
C ASP A 132 23.37 4.95 3.89
N PHE A 133 22.84 6.09 4.33
CA PHE A 133 21.58 6.11 5.07
C PHE A 133 20.40 5.69 4.22
N LEU A 134 20.35 6.14 2.96
CA LEU A 134 19.32 5.69 2.02
C LEU A 134 19.39 4.18 1.80
N LEU A 135 20.59 3.65 1.56
CA LEU A 135 20.80 2.22 1.32
C LEU A 135 20.43 1.37 2.55
N ALA A 136 20.80 1.84 3.75
CA ALA A 136 20.43 1.18 5.00
C ALA A 136 18.91 1.13 5.17
N TRP A 137 18.20 2.24 4.86
CA TRP A 137 16.75 2.31 4.88
C TRP A 137 16.12 1.36 3.87
N GLN A 138 16.56 1.38 2.62
CA GLN A 138 16.06 0.51 1.54
C GLN A 138 16.21 -0.98 1.88
N LYS A 139 17.32 -1.36 2.52
CA LYS A 139 17.61 -2.75 2.90
C LYS A 139 16.99 -3.18 4.24
N GLY A 140 16.35 -2.27 4.97
CA GLY A 140 15.86 -2.53 6.32
C GLY A 140 16.99 -2.89 7.28
N ASN A 141 18.03 -2.09 7.29
CA ASN A 141 19.23 -2.24 8.11
C ASN A 141 19.63 -0.92 8.80
N THR A 142 18.63 -0.21 9.28
CA THR A 142 18.79 1.09 9.97
C THR A 142 19.15 0.94 11.44
N GLY A 143 18.94 -0.24 12.02
CA GLY A 143 19.04 -0.50 13.46
C GLY A 143 17.75 -0.17 14.25
N TYR A 144 16.72 0.33 13.59
CA TYR A 144 15.41 0.57 14.20
C TYR A 144 14.45 -0.58 13.85
N PRO A 145 14.13 -1.47 14.81
CA PRO A 145 13.47 -2.74 14.51
C PRO A 145 12.17 -2.62 13.72
N ILE A 146 11.31 -1.64 14.03
CA ILE A 146 10.02 -1.46 13.33
C ILE A 146 10.22 -0.96 11.89
N VAL A 147 11.21 -0.11 11.64
CA VAL A 147 11.56 0.38 10.30
C VAL A 147 12.13 -0.77 9.48
N ASP A 148 13.08 -1.51 10.05
CA ASP A 148 13.76 -2.60 9.37
C ASP A 148 12.80 -3.75 9.06
N ALA A 149 11.93 -4.12 10.00
CA ALA A 149 10.90 -5.14 9.78
C ALA A 149 9.94 -4.73 8.65
N GLY A 150 9.48 -3.46 8.64
CA GLY A 150 8.61 -2.94 7.60
C GLY A 150 9.23 -2.98 6.20
N MET A 151 10.48 -2.54 6.08
CA MET A 151 11.19 -2.52 4.79
C MET A 151 11.49 -3.94 4.29
N ARG A 152 11.83 -4.87 5.18
CA ARG A 152 12.03 -6.29 4.82
C ARG A 152 10.72 -6.95 4.40
N GLN A 153 9.61 -6.68 5.10
CA GLN A 153 8.29 -7.16 4.72
C GLN A 153 7.91 -6.66 3.33
N LEU A 154 8.06 -5.35 3.07
CA LEU A 154 7.79 -4.76 1.77
C LEU A 154 8.60 -5.45 0.67
N TRP A 155 9.90 -5.64 0.87
CA TRP A 155 10.78 -6.31 -0.09
C TRP A 155 10.40 -7.76 -0.36
N GLN A 156 9.92 -8.48 0.66
CA GLN A 156 9.56 -9.90 0.54
C GLN A 156 8.19 -10.12 -0.09
N THR A 157 7.22 -9.28 0.27
CA THR A 157 5.79 -9.51 -0.03
C THR A 157 5.16 -8.48 -0.96
N GLY A 158 5.84 -7.36 -1.22
CA GLY A 158 5.25 -6.20 -1.91
C GLY A 158 4.22 -5.44 -1.07
N TYR A 159 4.03 -5.80 0.20
CA TYR A 159 3.08 -5.21 1.12
C TYR A 159 3.76 -4.69 2.39
N MET A 160 3.20 -3.62 2.94
CA MET A 160 3.57 -3.10 4.25
C MET A 160 2.32 -2.59 4.95
N HIS A 161 2.17 -2.95 6.22
CA HIS A 161 1.06 -2.47 7.04
C HIS A 161 1.04 -0.93 7.08
N ASN A 162 -0.17 -0.32 7.00
CA ASN A 162 -0.33 1.13 6.90
C ASN A 162 0.43 1.91 7.99
N ARG A 163 0.28 1.53 9.27
CA ARG A 163 0.97 2.24 10.37
C ARG A 163 2.48 2.12 10.27
N VAL A 164 2.98 0.99 9.83
CA VAL A 164 4.42 0.78 9.61
C VAL A 164 4.90 1.64 8.44
N ARG A 165 4.12 1.75 7.36
CA ARG A 165 4.42 2.61 6.20
C ARG A 165 4.57 4.08 6.62
N MET A 166 3.67 4.57 7.48
CA MET A 166 3.77 5.93 8.02
C MET A 166 5.05 6.14 8.83
N ILE A 167 5.43 5.17 9.68
CA ILE A 167 6.66 5.22 10.48
C ILE A 167 7.88 5.23 9.57
N VAL A 168 7.93 4.31 8.62
CA VAL A 168 9.06 4.14 7.70
C VAL A 168 9.26 5.37 6.81
N ALA A 169 8.19 5.94 6.27
CA ALA A 169 8.24 7.17 5.48
C ALA A 169 8.64 8.38 6.34
N SER A 170 8.06 8.50 7.53
CA SER A 170 8.42 9.55 8.49
C SER A 170 9.89 9.48 8.90
N PHE A 171 10.42 8.27 9.12
CA PHE A 171 11.81 8.06 9.46
C PHE A 171 12.75 8.55 8.35
N LEU A 172 12.47 8.21 7.09
CA LEU A 172 13.23 8.69 5.94
C LEU A 172 13.29 10.23 5.91
N VAL A 173 12.11 10.85 5.98
CA VAL A 173 11.96 12.30 5.75
C VAL A 173 12.40 13.12 6.96
N LYS A 174 12.07 12.70 8.18
CA LYS A 174 12.25 13.50 9.39
C LYS A 174 13.54 13.16 10.16
N ASN A 175 13.98 11.91 10.13
CA ASN A 175 15.17 11.48 10.86
C ASN A 175 16.40 11.44 9.95
N LEU A 176 16.28 10.91 8.73
CA LEU A 176 17.37 10.87 7.78
C LEU A 176 17.47 12.14 6.92
N LEU A 177 16.42 12.97 6.92
CA LEU A 177 16.31 14.19 6.13
C LEU A 177 16.49 13.95 4.62
N ILE A 178 16.11 12.78 4.14
CA ILE A 178 16.16 12.41 2.72
C ILE A 178 14.84 12.81 2.07
N ASP A 179 14.94 13.34 0.84
CA ASP A 179 13.79 13.82 0.08
C ASP A 179 12.73 12.72 -0.10
N TRP A 180 11.48 13.07 0.17
CA TRP A 180 10.34 12.16 0.07
C TRP A 180 10.18 11.53 -1.33
N ARG A 181 10.60 12.22 -2.39
CA ARG A 181 10.55 11.74 -3.78
C ARG A 181 11.40 10.48 -3.97
N VAL A 182 12.57 10.44 -3.34
CA VAL A 182 13.45 9.25 -3.36
C VAL A 182 12.77 8.06 -2.67
N GLY A 183 12.08 8.32 -1.55
CA GLY A 183 11.29 7.29 -0.86
C GLY A 183 10.09 6.80 -1.69
N MET A 184 9.41 7.72 -2.35
CA MET A 184 8.29 7.41 -3.25
C MET A 184 8.73 6.53 -4.42
N GLU A 185 9.84 6.87 -5.09
CA GLU A 185 10.42 6.06 -6.16
C GLU A 185 10.72 4.63 -5.70
N TRP A 186 11.31 4.48 -4.51
CA TRP A 186 11.56 3.16 -3.95
C TRP A 186 10.28 2.39 -3.66
N PHE A 187 9.29 3.03 -3.01
CA PHE A 187 7.99 2.39 -2.75
C PHE A 187 7.30 1.97 -4.05
N ASN A 188 7.36 2.80 -5.09
CA ASN A 188 6.81 2.46 -6.39
C ASN A 188 7.51 1.25 -7.02
N ALA A 189 8.84 1.15 -6.87
CA ALA A 189 9.60 0.05 -7.44
C ALA A 189 9.35 -1.30 -6.76
N VAL A 190 9.06 -1.32 -5.45
CA VAL A 190 9.01 -2.56 -4.66
C VAL A 190 7.63 -2.93 -4.15
N SER A 191 6.64 -2.02 -4.23
CA SER A 191 5.27 -2.29 -3.78
C SER A 191 4.47 -3.01 -4.86
N TYR A 192 3.67 -3.99 -4.45
CA TYR A 192 2.71 -4.64 -5.35
C TYR A 192 1.65 -3.67 -5.90
N THR A 193 1.37 -2.60 -5.16
CA THR A 193 0.42 -1.55 -5.52
C THR A 193 1.15 -0.27 -5.93
N HIS A 194 1.80 -0.27 -7.09
CA HIS A 194 2.62 0.85 -7.57
C HIS A 194 1.97 2.22 -7.56
N LEU A 195 0.66 2.31 -7.54
CA LEU A 195 -0.06 3.54 -7.81
C LEU A 195 -1.17 3.82 -6.80
N THR A 196 -1.22 3.11 -5.71
CA THR A 196 -1.97 3.67 -4.59
C THR A 196 -1.18 4.86 -4.11
N LEU A 197 -1.67 6.02 -4.43
CA LEU A 197 -1.29 7.26 -3.81
C LEU A 197 -0.98 7.04 -2.35
N PRO A 198 -0.03 7.78 -1.79
CA PRO A 198 0.15 7.80 -0.36
C PRO A 198 -1.16 8.28 0.26
N THR A 199 -2.09 7.36 0.48
CA THR A 199 -3.23 7.54 1.39
C THR A 199 -2.73 7.79 2.81
N ASN A 200 -1.46 8.15 2.95
CA ASN A 200 -0.71 8.12 4.18
C ASN A 200 0.28 9.28 4.29
N ALA A 201 -0.06 10.41 3.70
CA ALA A 201 0.64 11.65 3.99
C ALA A 201 0.17 12.24 5.32
#